data_d82356935b40ebd9d43d3d8b2843d289
#
_entry.id   d82356935b40ebd9d43d3d8b2843d289
#
_cell.length_a   1.000
_cell.length_b   1.000
_cell.length_c   1.000
_cell.angle_alpha   90.00
_cell.angle_beta   90.00
_cell.angle_gamma   90.00
#
_symmetry.space_group_name_H-M   'P 1'
#
loop_
_entity.id
_entity.type
_entity.pdbx_description
1 polymer ?
#
loop_
_entity_poly.entity_id
_entity_poly.type
_entity_poly.pdbx_seq_one_letter_code
_entity_poly.pdbx_strand_id
1 'polypeptide(L)'
;MGKRISDAHLGQLIDEDVVIRRRTYATGGGINQCEILELDDGRRLFVKTHADGPFAGMYAAEAKALELLAAPGVLNIPAPLAFDDNYLVLETFTEGRPADDWQEQMGRGLALLHRATRQDRFGFSSNNFLGTTLQVNAWQSNWLEFFRDQRLGYQLRLLRATTSNEDPLITAGETLLDKLIDLLRFDGEPAVLLHGDLWSGNAAANESGEPVIFDPASYYGNREAEFGMMRLFGGFNKRCEDAYQEVWPLRDGYERRFQVYKLYHQLNHLNLFGRSYYGGCLDTIYSLI
;
A
#
# COMPACT_ATOMS: atom_id res chain seq x y z
N MET A 1 6.11 12.39 20.59
CA MET A 1 6.20 11.04 21.16
C MET A 1 4.78 10.51 21.26
N GLY A 2 4.37 9.56 20.42
CA GLY A 2 3.02 8.99 20.44
C GLY A 2 2.68 8.41 21.82
N LYS A 3 1.41 8.39 22.15
CA LYS A 3 0.95 7.81 23.43
C LYS A 3 1.17 6.30 23.40
N ARG A 4 1.88 5.77 24.40
CA ARG A 4 1.98 4.33 24.59
C ARG A 4 0.65 3.77 25.07
N ILE A 5 0.20 2.65 24.48
CA ILE A 5 -0.99 1.95 24.95
C ILE A 5 -0.75 1.41 26.36
N SER A 6 -1.70 1.58 27.28
CA SER A 6 -1.65 1.01 28.64
C SER A 6 -2.29 -0.39 28.66
N ASP A 7 -2.00 -1.18 29.71
CA ASP A 7 -2.63 -2.48 29.92
C ASP A 7 -4.17 -2.37 29.90
N ALA A 8 -4.72 -1.40 30.64
CA ALA A 8 -6.15 -1.14 30.70
C ALA A 8 -6.76 -0.77 29.35
N HIS A 9 -6.07 0.04 28.54
CA HIS A 9 -6.58 0.41 27.20
C HIS A 9 -6.49 -0.77 26.24
N LEU A 10 -5.37 -1.51 26.24
CA LEU A 10 -5.22 -2.70 25.44
C LEU A 10 -6.28 -3.74 25.79
N GLY A 11 -6.49 -3.98 27.10
CA GLY A 11 -7.51 -4.90 27.57
C GLY A 11 -8.93 -4.53 27.12
N GLN A 12 -9.24 -3.22 27.14
CA GLN A 12 -10.53 -2.73 26.61
C GLN A 12 -10.66 -2.96 25.10
N LEU A 13 -9.58 -2.81 24.35
CA LEU A 13 -9.61 -2.97 22.89
C LEU A 13 -9.80 -4.42 22.46
N ILE A 14 -9.16 -5.37 23.14
CA ILE A 14 -9.22 -6.80 22.78
C ILE A 14 -10.23 -7.60 23.62
N ASP A 15 -10.98 -6.90 24.51
CA ASP A 15 -11.99 -7.48 25.41
C ASP A 15 -11.43 -8.59 26.33
N GLU A 16 -10.24 -8.37 26.92
CA GLU A 16 -9.54 -9.31 27.78
C GLU A 16 -8.73 -8.59 28.86
N ASP A 17 -8.52 -9.23 30.01
CA ASP A 17 -7.55 -8.76 31.00
C ASP A 17 -6.14 -9.12 30.55
N VAL A 18 -5.27 -8.12 30.37
CA VAL A 18 -3.91 -8.31 29.90
C VAL A 18 -2.90 -7.55 30.75
N VAL A 19 -1.69 -8.11 30.85
CA VAL A 19 -0.54 -7.46 31.46
C VAL A 19 0.62 -7.47 30.48
N ILE A 20 1.13 -6.28 30.14
CA ILE A 20 2.25 -6.12 29.24
C ILE A 20 3.55 -6.30 30.03
N ARG A 21 4.26 -7.41 29.81
CA ARG A 21 5.55 -7.71 30.47
C ARG A 21 6.72 -6.98 29.83
N ARG A 22 6.72 -6.88 28.50
CA ARG A 22 7.84 -6.31 27.75
C ARG A 22 7.35 -5.55 26.53
N ARG A 23 8.09 -4.48 26.18
CA ARG A 23 7.88 -3.68 24.97
C ARG A 23 9.18 -3.60 24.20
N THR A 24 9.12 -3.84 22.91
CA THR A 24 10.26 -3.71 21.99
C THR A 24 9.82 -2.85 20.83
N TYR A 25 10.58 -1.80 20.51
CA TYR A 25 10.31 -1.00 19.33
C TYR A 25 10.57 -1.85 18.07
N ALA A 26 9.60 -1.87 17.17
CA ALA A 26 9.80 -2.47 15.87
C ALA A 26 10.39 -1.39 14.92
N THR A 27 11.43 -1.76 14.21
CA THR A 27 12.03 -0.95 13.16
C THR A 27 11.25 -1.17 11.87
N GLY A 28 10.67 -0.14 11.30
CA GLY A 28 9.91 -0.19 10.05
C GLY A 28 8.68 0.71 10.13
N GLY A 29 8.47 1.53 9.14
CA GLY A 29 7.37 2.50 9.08
C GLY A 29 7.85 3.93 9.32
N GLY A 30 8.07 4.69 8.23
CA GLY A 30 8.59 6.06 8.30
C GLY A 30 7.66 7.07 8.99
N ILE A 31 6.43 6.66 9.35
CA ILE A 31 5.36 7.56 9.82
C ILE A 31 4.76 7.07 11.13
N ASN A 32 4.57 5.76 11.31
CA ASN A 32 4.03 5.16 12.51
C ASN A 32 5.12 4.80 13.52
N GLN A 33 4.79 4.88 14.79
CA GLN A 33 5.57 4.25 15.87
C GLN A 33 5.00 2.85 16.08
N CYS A 34 5.87 1.84 15.99
CA CYS A 34 5.49 0.44 16.10
C CYS A 34 6.16 -0.19 17.32
N GLU A 35 5.40 -0.96 18.09
CA GLU A 35 5.89 -1.73 19.24
C GLU A 35 5.44 -3.19 19.12
N ILE A 36 6.31 -4.12 19.52
CA ILE A 36 5.94 -5.49 19.83
C ILE A 36 5.74 -5.57 21.34
N LEU A 37 4.56 -5.99 21.75
CA LEU A 37 4.19 -6.21 23.14
C LEU A 37 4.27 -7.72 23.44
N GLU A 38 4.98 -8.09 24.50
CA GLU A 38 4.96 -9.44 25.08
C GLU A 38 4.04 -9.42 26.30
N LEU A 39 2.98 -10.23 26.27
CA LEU A 39 2.02 -10.34 27.34
C LEU A 39 2.46 -11.37 28.38
N ASP A 40 1.82 -11.38 29.56
CA ASP A 40 2.13 -12.31 30.63
C ASP A 40 1.69 -13.75 30.34
N ASP A 41 0.76 -13.96 29.43
CA ASP A 41 0.32 -15.25 28.92
C ASP A 41 1.21 -15.78 27.79
N GLY A 42 2.26 -15.04 27.39
CA GLY A 42 3.22 -15.41 26.36
C GLY A 42 2.82 -14.98 24.94
N ARG A 43 1.63 -14.42 24.73
CA ARG A 43 1.26 -13.84 23.43
C ARG A 43 2.13 -12.64 23.08
N ARG A 44 2.34 -12.44 21.79
CA ARG A 44 3.02 -11.27 21.24
C ARG A 44 2.04 -10.53 20.32
N LEU A 45 1.95 -9.22 20.50
CA LEU A 45 1.08 -8.36 19.72
C LEU A 45 1.93 -7.27 19.05
N PHE A 46 1.57 -6.92 17.82
CA PHE A 46 2.15 -5.77 17.13
C PHE A 46 1.19 -4.59 17.26
N VAL A 47 1.69 -3.47 17.74
CA VAL A 47 0.87 -2.26 17.96
C VAL A 47 1.45 -1.10 17.17
N LYS A 48 0.60 -0.51 16.33
CA LYS A 48 0.89 0.73 15.60
C LYS A 48 0.23 1.90 16.30
N THR A 49 0.94 3.02 16.40
CA THR A 49 0.41 4.31 16.81
C THR A 49 1.03 5.43 15.97
N HIS A 50 0.32 6.53 15.79
CA HIS A 50 0.83 7.68 15.04
C HIS A 50 1.46 8.71 15.97
N ALA A 51 2.64 9.25 15.59
CA ALA A 51 3.37 10.20 16.42
C ALA A 51 2.67 11.57 16.52
N ASP A 52 2.03 12.00 15.43
CA ASP A 52 1.42 13.32 15.28
C ASP A 52 -0.09 13.33 15.59
N GLY A 53 -0.60 12.25 16.20
CA GLY A 53 -2.01 12.09 16.54
C GLY A 53 -2.80 11.31 15.50
N PRO A 54 -4.06 10.94 15.83
CA PRO A 54 -4.85 10.08 14.98
C PRO A 54 -5.27 10.82 13.71
N PHE A 55 -5.19 10.13 12.58
CA PHE A 55 -5.96 10.47 11.39
C PHE A 55 -7.26 9.66 11.46
N ALA A 56 -8.39 10.33 11.59
CA ALA A 56 -9.68 9.69 11.78
C ALA A 56 -9.95 8.60 10.73
N GLY A 57 -10.23 7.38 11.19
CA GLY A 57 -10.52 6.23 10.35
C GLY A 57 -9.30 5.57 9.68
N MET A 58 -8.06 6.02 9.91
CA MET A 58 -6.86 5.41 9.31
C MET A 58 -6.76 3.94 9.68
N TYR A 59 -6.78 3.62 10.97
CA TYR A 59 -6.63 2.24 11.45
C TYR A 59 -7.83 1.36 11.14
N ALA A 60 -9.03 1.92 11.13
CA ALA A 60 -10.22 1.20 10.66
C ALA A 60 -10.10 0.79 9.18
N ALA A 61 -9.60 1.69 8.34
CA ALA A 61 -9.39 1.42 6.92
C ALA A 61 -8.26 0.39 6.69
N GLU A 62 -7.16 0.48 7.45
CA GLU A 62 -6.06 -0.48 7.39
C GLU A 62 -6.49 -1.87 7.87
N ALA A 63 -7.18 -1.96 9.01
CA ALA A 63 -7.73 -3.24 9.51
C ALA A 63 -8.64 -3.89 8.47
N LYS A 64 -9.54 -3.10 7.87
CA LYS A 64 -10.42 -3.60 6.81
C LYS A 64 -9.66 -4.08 5.58
N ALA A 65 -8.59 -3.39 5.20
CA ALA A 65 -7.73 -3.80 4.09
C ALA A 65 -7.03 -5.14 4.38
N LEU A 66 -6.44 -5.30 5.58
CA LEU A 66 -5.79 -6.55 6.01
C LEU A 66 -6.76 -7.74 6.00
N GLU A 67 -7.98 -7.57 6.53
CA GLU A 67 -9.02 -8.61 6.47
C GLU A 67 -9.34 -9.05 5.04
N LEU A 68 -9.52 -8.07 4.14
CA LEU A 68 -9.87 -8.35 2.75
C LEU A 68 -8.72 -9.00 1.97
N LEU A 69 -7.48 -8.58 2.23
CA LEU A 69 -6.29 -9.17 1.63
C LEU A 69 -6.05 -10.61 2.15
N ALA A 70 -6.36 -10.88 3.42
CA ALA A 70 -6.23 -12.21 4.03
C ALA A 70 -7.31 -13.20 3.55
N ALA A 71 -8.50 -12.72 3.21
CA ALA A 71 -9.68 -13.55 2.91
C ALA A 71 -9.45 -14.65 1.84
N PRO A 72 -8.68 -14.43 0.75
CA PRO A 72 -8.38 -15.49 -0.21
C PRO A 72 -7.43 -16.59 0.31
N GLY A 73 -6.68 -16.38 1.39
CA GLY A 73 -5.78 -17.35 1.98
C GLY A 73 -4.59 -17.76 1.11
N VAL A 74 -4.11 -16.85 0.25
CA VAL A 74 -3.06 -17.12 -0.74
C VAL A 74 -1.70 -16.48 -0.42
N LEU A 75 -1.69 -15.53 0.52
CA LEU A 75 -0.52 -14.90 1.09
C LEU A 75 -0.70 -14.78 2.60
N ASN A 76 0.41 -14.76 3.34
CA ASN A 76 0.36 -14.53 4.78
C ASN A 76 0.18 -13.04 5.05
N ILE A 77 -0.80 -12.69 5.88
CA ILE A 77 -1.16 -11.32 6.22
C ILE A 77 -1.47 -11.28 7.71
N PRO A 78 -0.83 -10.41 8.49
CA PRO A 78 -1.11 -10.28 9.92
C PRO A 78 -2.58 -9.92 10.16
N ALA A 79 -3.26 -10.69 11.01
CA ALA A 79 -4.67 -10.42 11.31
C ALA A 79 -4.81 -9.18 12.21
N PRO A 80 -5.72 -8.25 11.90
CA PRO A 80 -6.10 -7.20 12.83
C PRO A 80 -6.94 -7.81 13.98
N LEU A 81 -6.50 -7.53 15.20
CA LEU A 81 -7.15 -8.01 16.42
C LEU A 81 -8.09 -6.94 16.99
N ALA A 82 -7.64 -5.69 17.00
CA ALA A 82 -8.45 -4.57 17.46
C ALA A 82 -7.89 -3.24 16.94
N PHE A 83 -8.72 -2.21 16.93
CA PHE A 83 -8.29 -0.85 16.59
C PHE A 83 -9.21 0.20 17.21
N ASP A 84 -8.66 1.40 17.36
CA ASP A 84 -9.40 2.65 17.60
C ASP A 84 -8.74 3.80 16.80
N ASP A 85 -9.07 5.03 17.09
CA ASP A 85 -8.47 6.18 16.39
C ASP A 85 -6.97 6.37 16.70
N ASN A 86 -6.44 5.78 17.77
CA ASN A 86 -5.05 5.97 18.21
C ASN A 86 -4.16 4.76 18.00
N TYR A 87 -4.75 3.55 17.91
CA TYR A 87 -4.02 2.28 17.88
C TYR A 87 -4.60 1.29 16.89
N LEU A 88 -3.71 0.53 16.27
CA LEU A 88 -4.04 -0.70 15.57
C LEU A 88 -3.22 -1.83 16.18
N VAL A 89 -3.92 -2.87 16.63
CA VAL A 89 -3.35 -4.07 17.24
C VAL A 89 -3.45 -5.21 16.24
N LEU A 90 -2.31 -5.81 15.90
CA LEU A 90 -2.21 -6.91 14.95
C LEU A 90 -1.58 -8.14 15.61
N GLU A 91 -1.85 -9.31 15.04
CA GLU A 91 -1.01 -10.48 15.27
C GLU A 91 0.44 -10.20 14.87
N THR A 92 1.40 -10.82 15.58
CA THR A 92 2.79 -10.79 15.14
C THR A 92 3.12 -12.09 14.40
N PHE A 93 4.13 -12.02 13.55
CA PHE A 93 4.82 -13.19 13.03
C PHE A 93 6.30 -13.13 13.43
N THR A 94 6.95 -14.27 13.43
CA THR A 94 8.41 -14.33 13.60
C THR A 94 9.05 -14.19 12.24
N GLU A 95 9.89 -13.17 12.07
CA GLU A 95 10.65 -12.98 10.83
C GLU A 95 11.70 -14.10 10.69
N GLY A 96 11.82 -14.61 9.47
CA GLY A 96 12.76 -15.64 9.06
C GLY A 96 13.59 -15.22 7.85
N ARG A 97 14.38 -16.15 7.36
CA ARG A 97 15.09 -15.95 6.08
C ARG A 97 14.15 -16.31 4.93
N PRO A 98 14.09 -15.50 3.89
CA PRO A 98 13.33 -15.86 2.69
C PRO A 98 13.76 -17.21 2.13
N ALA A 99 12.81 -18.07 1.78
CA ALA A 99 13.06 -19.30 1.04
C ALA A 99 13.66 -18.98 -0.34
N ASP A 100 14.35 -19.95 -0.95
CA ASP A 100 14.99 -19.74 -2.26
C ASP A 100 14.00 -19.34 -3.38
N ASP A 101 12.75 -19.75 -3.26
CA ASP A 101 11.64 -19.45 -4.17
C ASP A 101 10.67 -18.38 -3.64
N TRP A 102 11.10 -17.59 -2.63
CA TRP A 102 10.27 -16.54 -2.01
C TRP A 102 9.71 -15.56 -3.05
N GLN A 103 10.50 -15.19 -4.05
CA GLN A 103 10.08 -14.29 -5.11
C GLN A 103 8.96 -14.90 -5.96
N GLU A 104 9.06 -16.17 -6.29
CA GLU A 104 8.03 -16.87 -7.04
C GLU A 104 6.77 -17.09 -6.22
N GLN A 105 6.91 -17.42 -4.94
CA GLN A 105 5.77 -17.53 -4.03
C GLN A 105 5.03 -16.20 -3.94
N MET A 106 5.74 -15.08 -3.78
CA MET A 106 5.16 -13.73 -3.77
C MET A 106 4.41 -13.44 -5.07
N GLY A 107 5.04 -13.66 -6.22
CA GLY A 107 4.44 -13.38 -7.53
C GLY A 107 3.17 -14.21 -7.79
N ARG A 108 3.22 -15.52 -7.53
CA ARG A 108 2.06 -16.41 -7.67
C ARG A 108 0.95 -16.04 -6.68
N GLY A 109 1.31 -15.81 -5.42
CA GLY A 109 0.37 -15.41 -4.37
C GLY A 109 -0.36 -14.13 -4.73
N LEU A 110 0.37 -13.11 -5.20
CA LEU A 110 -0.20 -11.83 -5.62
C LEU A 110 -1.15 -12.00 -6.82
N ALA A 111 -0.78 -12.81 -7.82
CA ALA A 111 -1.65 -13.06 -8.97
C ALA A 111 -2.93 -13.80 -8.58
N LEU A 112 -2.83 -14.76 -7.65
CA LEU A 112 -4.00 -15.49 -7.11
C LEU A 112 -4.89 -14.57 -6.28
N LEU A 113 -4.33 -13.71 -5.44
CA LEU A 113 -5.05 -12.69 -4.69
C LEU A 113 -5.85 -11.78 -5.64
N HIS A 114 -5.20 -11.22 -6.65
CA HIS A 114 -5.87 -10.39 -7.65
C HIS A 114 -6.98 -11.13 -8.39
N ARG A 115 -6.79 -12.41 -8.73
CA ARG A 115 -7.83 -13.23 -9.38
C ARG A 115 -9.01 -13.52 -8.48
N ALA A 116 -8.78 -13.71 -7.19
CA ALA A 116 -9.83 -14.05 -6.22
C ALA A 116 -10.67 -12.83 -5.80
N THR A 117 -10.14 -11.61 -5.96
CA THR A 117 -10.76 -10.38 -5.46
C THR A 117 -11.39 -9.50 -6.54
N ARG A 118 -11.75 -10.08 -7.68
CA ARG A 118 -12.33 -9.35 -8.82
C ARG A 118 -13.68 -8.71 -8.50
N GLN A 119 -13.89 -7.50 -9.01
CA GLN A 119 -15.18 -6.82 -8.99
C GLN A 119 -15.32 -5.81 -10.14
N ASP A 120 -16.52 -5.18 -10.25
CA ASP A 120 -16.88 -4.34 -11.40
C ASP A 120 -16.52 -2.85 -11.23
N ARG A 121 -16.15 -2.41 -10.01
CA ARG A 121 -15.96 -0.99 -9.71
C ARG A 121 -14.59 -0.75 -9.09
N PHE A 122 -14.02 0.43 -9.40
CA PHE A 122 -12.75 0.92 -8.88
C PHE A 122 -12.98 1.85 -7.69
N GLY A 123 -12.22 1.70 -6.62
CA GLY A 123 -12.39 2.48 -5.39
C GLY A 123 -12.28 1.62 -4.13
N PHE A 124 -12.78 2.13 -3.02
CA PHE A 124 -12.85 1.38 -1.77
C PHE A 124 -14.05 1.84 -0.95
N SER A 125 -14.41 1.07 0.10
CA SER A 125 -15.56 1.38 0.96
C SER A 125 -15.37 2.68 1.76
N SER A 126 -14.13 3.11 1.96
CA SER A 126 -13.76 4.34 2.64
C SER A 126 -12.49 4.94 2.02
N ASN A 127 -12.26 6.23 2.26
CA ASN A 127 -10.94 6.78 2.04
C ASN A 127 -9.95 6.15 3.03
N ASN A 128 -8.69 6.05 2.63
CA ASN A 128 -7.60 5.60 3.47
C ASN A 128 -6.38 6.51 3.29
N PHE A 129 -5.18 6.02 3.59
CA PHE A 129 -4.00 6.86 3.56
C PHE A 129 -2.85 6.13 2.87
N LEU A 130 -2.07 6.89 2.10
CA LEU A 130 -0.76 6.47 1.59
C LEU A 130 0.30 7.33 2.27
N GLY A 131 0.93 6.76 3.29
CA GLY A 131 1.65 7.56 4.28
C GLY A 131 0.67 8.44 5.09
N THR A 132 0.89 9.77 5.12
CA THR A 132 -0.06 10.73 5.69
C THR A 132 -0.97 11.37 4.65
N THR A 133 -0.79 11.06 3.37
CA THR A 133 -1.63 11.59 2.30
C THR A 133 -2.97 10.88 2.28
N LEU A 134 -4.07 11.64 2.39
CA LEU A 134 -5.41 11.09 2.19
C LEU A 134 -5.53 10.49 0.78
N GLN A 135 -5.91 9.22 0.70
CA GLN A 135 -6.16 8.53 -0.55
C GLN A 135 -7.67 8.45 -0.78
N VAL A 136 -8.16 9.26 -1.72
CA VAL A 136 -9.59 9.31 -2.08
C VAL A 136 -9.96 8.03 -2.83
N ASN A 137 -11.06 7.39 -2.42
CA ASN A 137 -11.48 6.09 -2.94
C ASN A 137 -12.95 6.04 -3.33
N ALA A 138 -13.54 7.17 -3.74
CA ALA A 138 -14.92 7.19 -4.20
C ALA A 138 -15.11 6.23 -5.38
N TRP A 139 -16.13 5.37 -5.30
CA TRP A 139 -16.38 4.32 -6.27
C TRP A 139 -16.66 4.87 -7.68
N GLN A 140 -15.96 4.32 -8.68
CA GLN A 140 -16.14 4.63 -10.09
C GLN A 140 -16.24 3.35 -10.94
N SER A 141 -16.94 3.42 -12.05
CA SER A 141 -17.04 2.31 -13.01
C SER A 141 -15.94 2.34 -14.09
N ASN A 142 -15.24 3.47 -14.22
CA ASN A 142 -14.19 3.67 -15.22
C ASN A 142 -12.83 3.83 -14.55
N TRP A 143 -11.88 2.92 -14.89
CA TRP A 143 -10.53 2.96 -14.35
C TRP A 143 -9.75 4.21 -14.73
N LEU A 144 -9.86 4.66 -15.99
CA LEU A 144 -9.11 5.82 -16.45
C LEU A 144 -9.55 7.10 -15.71
N GLU A 145 -10.86 7.27 -15.49
CA GLU A 145 -11.40 8.39 -14.71
C GLU A 145 -10.96 8.30 -13.25
N PHE A 146 -11.06 7.11 -12.64
CA PHE A 146 -10.62 6.89 -11.27
C PHE A 146 -9.14 7.23 -11.10
N PHE A 147 -8.28 6.68 -11.96
CA PHE A 147 -6.83 6.88 -11.85
C PHE A 147 -6.41 8.33 -12.17
N ARG A 148 -7.05 8.93 -13.20
CA ARG A 148 -6.84 10.34 -13.53
C ARG A 148 -7.21 11.25 -12.37
N ASP A 149 -8.41 11.11 -11.81
CA ASP A 149 -8.97 12.12 -10.90
C ASP A 149 -8.58 11.87 -9.44
N GLN A 150 -8.58 10.61 -9.01
CA GLN A 150 -8.36 10.23 -7.61
C GLN A 150 -6.93 9.73 -7.32
N ARG A 151 -6.09 9.62 -8.33
CA ARG A 151 -4.67 9.25 -8.18
C ARG A 151 -3.77 10.38 -8.72
N LEU A 152 -3.44 10.39 -9.98
CA LEU A 152 -2.50 11.36 -10.54
C LEU A 152 -2.96 12.82 -10.38
N GLY A 153 -4.20 13.13 -10.75
CA GLY A 153 -4.75 14.48 -10.64
C GLY A 153 -4.86 14.96 -9.20
N TYR A 154 -5.14 14.05 -8.26
CA TYR A 154 -5.13 14.38 -6.83
C TYR A 154 -3.73 14.79 -6.36
N GLN A 155 -2.70 14.04 -6.71
CA GLN A 155 -1.32 14.37 -6.35
C GLN A 155 -0.85 15.69 -6.97
N LEU A 156 -1.22 15.96 -8.22
CA LEU A 156 -0.91 17.23 -8.88
C LEU A 156 -1.64 18.42 -8.20
N ARG A 157 -2.87 18.24 -7.74
CA ARG A 157 -3.59 19.27 -6.96
C ARG A 157 -2.91 19.57 -5.63
N LEU A 158 -2.43 18.54 -4.91
CA LEU A 158 -1.66 18.73 -3.68
C LEU A 158 -0.36 19.50 -3.95
N LEU A 159 0.37 19.15 -5.00
CA LEU A 159 1.60 19.85 -5.39
C LEU A 159 1.30 21.30 -5.75
N ARG A 160 0.24 21.57 -6.53
CA ARG A 160 -0.16 22.93 -6.91
C ARG A 160 -0.47 23.83 -5.70
N ALA A 161 -0.96 23.26 -4.61
CA ALA A 161 -1.21 24.04 -3.38
C ALA A 161 0.07 24.54 -2.69
N THR A 162 1.23 23.97 -3.04
CA THR A 162 2.53 24.28 -2.41
C THR A 162 3.57 24.86 -3.37
N THR A 163 3.24 24.94 -4.68
CA THR A 163 4.14 25.43 -5.73
C THR A 163 3.48 26.51 -6.57
N SER A 164 4.25 27.13 -7.52
CA SER A 164 3.70 28.03 -8.52
C SER A 164 2.84 27.26 -9.54
N ASN A 165 1.78 27.89 -10.05
CA ASN A 165 0.97 27.35 -11.15
C ASN A 165 1.78 27.19 -12.47
N GLU A 166 2.90 27.90 -12.60
CA GLU A 166 3.81 27.83 -13.75
C GLU A 166 4.92 26.79 -13.55
N ASP A 167 4.85 25.99 -12.50
CA ASP A 167 5.83 24.92 -12.24
C ASP A 167 5.84 23.91 -13.41
N PRO A 168 7.00 23.65 -14.02
CA PRO A 168 7.11 22.73 -15.16
C PRO A 168 6.50 21.35 -14.92
N LEU A 169 6.56 20.83 -13.68
CA LEU A 169 6.00 19.55 -13.34
C LEU A 169 4.46 19.57 -13.39
N ILE A 170 3.83 20.67 -12.96
CA ILE A 170 2.38 20.83 -13.07
C ILE A 170 1.94 20.84 -14.54
N THR A 171 2.59 21.67 -15.38
CA THR A 171 2.25 21.77 -16.80
C THR A 171 2.46 20.44 -17.54
N ALA A 172 3.59 19.76 -17.27
CA ALA A 172 3.88 18.46 -17.88
C ALA A 172 2.91 17.38 -17.36
N GLY A 173 2.57 17.42 -16.07
CA GLY A 173 1.61 16.52 -15.45
C GLY A 173 0.19 16.67 -16.05
N GLU A 174 -0.27 17.88 -16.31
CA GLU A 174 -1.55 18.12 -16.99
C GLU A 174 -1.54 17.57 -18.42
N THR A 175 -0.47 17.79 -19.15
CA THR A 175 -0.28 17.20 -20.49
C THR A 175 -0.33 15.67 -20.44
N LEU A 176 0.25 15.06 -19.42
CA LEU A 176 0.20 13.61 -19.22
C LEU A 176 -1.22 13.13 -18.91
N LEU A 177 -1.99 13.86 -18.08
CA LEU A 177 -3.40 13.51 -17.80
C LEU A 177 -4.25 13.49 -19.08
N ASP A 178 -4.02 14.40 -20.00
CA ASP A 178 -4.74 14.45 -21.30
C ASP A 178 -4.39 13.23 -22.19
N LYS A 179 -3.18 12.70 -22.07
CA LYS A 179 -2.70 11.52 -22.81
C LYS A 179 -2.97 10.18 -22.11
N LEU A 180 -3.60 10.17 -20.94
CA LEU A 180 -3.70 8.98 -20.10
C LEU A 180 -4.44 7.82 -20.78
N ILE A 181 -5.44 8.10 -21.60
CA ILE A 181 -6.18 7.11 -22.39
C ILE A 181 -5.23 6.32 -23.30
N ASP A 182 -4.36 7.04 -24.03
CA ASP A 182 -3.41 6.44 -24.97
C ASP A 182 -2.28 5.70 -24.24
N LEU A 183 -1.89 6.20 -23.07
CA LEU A 183 -0.83 5.60 -22.26
C LEU A 183 -1.27 4.30 -21.60
N LEU A 184 -2.45 4.26 -20.99
CA LEU A 184 -2.93 3.10 -20.27
C LEU A 184 -3.65 2.08 -21.17
N ARG A 185 -4.29 2.53 -22.25
CA ARG A 185 -5.03 1.66 -23.19
C ARG A 185 -5.88 0.62 -22.46
N PHE A 186 -6.64 1.08 -21.48
CA PHE A 186 -7.44 0.21 -20.63
C PHE A 186 -8.51 -0.50 -21.46
N ASP A 187 -8.60 -1.82 -21.33
CA ASP A 187 -9.47 -2.70 -22.16
C ASP A 187 -10.66 -3.29 -21.39
N GLY A 188 -10.96 -2.74 -20.21
CA GLY A 188 -12.10 -3.21 -19.40
C GLY A 188 -11.77 -4.39 -18.48
N GLU A 189 -10.49 -4.65 -18.16
CA GLU A 189 -10.17 -5.62 -17.10
C GLU A 189 -10.92 -5.29 -15.80
N PRO A 190 -11.39 -6.32 -15.05
CA PRO A 190 -12.06 -6.11 -13.77
C PRO A 190 -11.14 -5.41 -12.77
N ALA A 191 -11.72 -4.66 -11.84
CA ALA A 191 -11.01 -4.20 -10.68
C ALA A 191 -10.59 -5.38 -9.79
N VAL A 192 -9.44 -5.29 -9.15
CA VAL A 192 -8.95 -6.26 -8.17
C VAL A 192 -8.49 -5.54 -6.92
N LEU A 193 -8.51 -6.21 -5.78
CA LEU A 193 -7.98 -5.63 -4.55
C LEU A 193 -6.45 -5.58 -4.64
N LEU A 194 -5.91 -4.36 -4.59
CA LEU A 194 -4.48 -4.10 -4.53
C LEU A 194 -4.03 -3.97 -3.08
N HIS A 195 -2.79 -4.32 -2.79
CA HIS A 195 -2.13 -3.89 -1.57
C HIS A 195 -2.00 -2.36 -1.55
N GLY A 196 -1.65 -1.77 -2.69
CA GLY A 196 -1.63 -0.32 -2.91
C GLY A 196 -0.39 0.41 -2.42
N ASP A 197 0.44 -0.25 -1.60
CA ASP A 197 1.75 0.26 -1.13
C ASP A 197 2.77 -0.89 -1.03
N LEU A 198 2.81 -1.79 -2.00
CA LEU A 198 3.65 -2.99 -1.96
C LEU A 198 5.09 -2.70 -2.42
N TRP A 199 6.00 -2.61 -1.46
CA TRP A 199 7.45 -2.50 -1.67
C TRP A 199 8.18 -3.37 -0.63
N SER A 200 9.51 -3.47 -0.72
CA SER A 200 10.30 -4.34 0.16
C SER A 200 10.17 -4.04 1.66
N GLY A 201 9.79 -2.80 2.03
CA GLY A 201 9.56 -2.42 3.42
C GLY A 201 8.20 -2.87 3.98
N ASN A 202 7.28 -3.28 3.10
CA ASN A 202 5.94 -3.77 3.46
C ASN A 202 5.78 -5.27 3.16
N ALA A 203 6.90 -5.98 3.00
CA ALA A 203 6.96 -7.42 2.79
C ALA A 203 8.14 -8.03 3.57
N ALA A 204 7.92 -9.21 4.12
CA ALA A 204 8.93 -9.96 4.87
C ALA A 204 8.80 -11.46 4.57
N ALA A 205 9.68 -12.26 5.17
CA ALA A 205 9.51 -13.70 5.24
C ALA A 205 9.15 -14.10 6.67
N ASN A 206 8.21 -15.04 6.83
CA ASN A 206 7.93 -15.66 8.12
C ASN A 206 9.02 -16.69 8.49
N GLU A 207 8.88 -17.33 9.64
CA GLU A 207 9.84 -18.35 10.15
C GLU A 207 10.01 -19.54 9.19
N SER A 208 8.99 -19.85 8.39
CA SER A 208 9.04 -20.88 7.34
C SER A 208 9.66 -20.39 6.02
N GLY A 209 10.03 -19.13 5.94
CA GLY A 209 10.58 -18.50 4.73
C GLY A 209 9.54 -18.06 3.71
N GLU A 210 8.25 -18.11 4.04
CA GLU A 210 7.14 -17.74 3.16
C GLU A 210 6.88 -16.24 3.17
N PRO A 211 6.35 -15.66 2.06
CA PRO A 211 6.01 -14.22 2.00
C PRO A 211 4.92 -13.83 3.00
N VAL A 212 5.15 -12.71 3.68
CA VAL A 212 4.16 -11.97 4.48
C VAL A 212 4.10 -10.55 3.93
N ILE A 213 2.90 -10.00 3.72
CA ILE A 213 2.69 -8.59 3.36
C ILE A 213 1.87 -7.87 4.42
N PHE A 214 2.18 -6.60 4.65
CA PHE A 214 1.58 -5.77 5.69
C PHE A 214 1.64 -4.29 5.32
N ASP A 215 1.02 -3.39 6.10
CA ASP A 215 0.95 -1.95 5.85
C ASP A 215 0.27 -1.57 4.51
N PRO A 216 -0.94 -2.07 4.24
CA PRO A 216 -1.60 -1.79 2.98
C PRO A 216 -2.23 -0.39 2.92
N ALA A 217 -2.25 0.18 1.70
CA ALA A 217 -3.07 1.32 1.31
C ALA A 217 -4.10 0.88 0.26
N SER A 218 -4.91 -0.14 0.59
CA SER A 218 -5.69 -0.91 -0.37
C SER A 218 -6.82 -0.13 -1.02
N TYR A 219 -7.06 -0.48 -2.27
CA TYR A 219 -8.23 -0.12 -3.05
C TYR A 219 -8.43 -1.11 -4.19
N TYR A 220 -9.62 -1.15 -4.74
CA TYR A 220 -9.88 -1.92 -5.96
C TYR A 220 -9.44 -1.11 -7.17
N GLY A 221 -8.44 -1.61 -7.89
CA GLY A 221 -7.80 -0.96 -9.03
C GLY A 221 -7.50 -1.91 -10.18
N ASN A 222 -6.88 -1.38 -11.24
CA ASN A 222 -6.27 -2.23 -12.26
C ASN A 222 -5.06 -2.94 -11.65
N ARG A 223 -4.94 -4.26 -11.84
CA ARG A 223 -3.88 -5.10 -11.25
C ARG A 223 -2.46 -4.64 -11.59
N GLU A 224 -2.27 -4.01 -12.74
CA GLU A 224 -0.95 -3.50 -13.13
C GLU A 224 -0.49 -2.31 -12.27
N ALA A 225 -1.41 -1.63 -11.59
CA ALA A 225 -1.06 -0.51 -10.71
C ALA A 225 -0.22 -0.94 -9.50
N GLU A 226 -0.34 -2.19 -9.04
CA GLU A 226 0.49 -2.75 -7.97
C GLU A 226 1.98 -2.67 -8.29
N PHE A 227 2.35 -2.96 -9.53
CA PHE A 227 3.74 -2.94 -9.98
C PHE A 227 4.37 -1.55 -10.00
N GLY A 228 3.56 -0.49 -9.93
CA GLY A 228 4.06 0.87 -9.82
C GLY A 228 4.93 1.07 -8.58
N MET A 229 4.44 0.64 -7.41
CA MET A 229 5.18 0.73 -6.15
C MET A 229 6.26 -0.34 -6.04
N MET A 230 5.98 -1.58 -6.44
CA MET A 230 6.94 -2.68 -6.41
C MET A 230 8.25 -2.35 -7.16
N ARG A 231 8.17 -1.57 -8.24
CA ARG A 231 9.32 -1.16 -9.05
C ARG A 231 9.97 0.15 -8.60
N LEU A 232 9.32 0.93 -7.74
CA LEU A 232 9.86 2.24 -7.31
C LEU A 232 11.05 2.08 -6.37
N PHE A 233 10.91 1.24 -5.35
CA PHE A 233 11.95 1.03 -4.32
C PHE A 233 12.62 -0.35 -4.40
N GLY A 234 12.19 -1.19 -5.32
CA GLY A 234 12.76 -2.52 -5.50
C GLY A 234 12.34 -3.52 -4.43
N GLY A 235 13.13 -4.61 -4.31
CA GLY A 235 12.85 -5.73 -3.41
C GLY A 235 12.15 -6.89 -4.10
N PHE A 236 11.43 -6.63 -5.18
CA PHE A 236 10.84 -7.65 -6.05
C PHE A 236 11.60 -7.69 -7.37
N ASN A 237 12.08 -8.87 -7.72
CA ASN A 237 12.89 -9.06 -8.93
C ASN A 237 12.07 -9.71 -10.06
N LYS A 238 12.74 -9.97 -11.18
CA LYS A 238 12.08 -10.54 -12.34
C LYS A 238 11.44 -11.91 -12.09
N ARG A 239 11.98 -12.72 -11.17
CA ARG A 239 11.38 -14.02 -10.81
C ARG A 239 9.97 -13.85 -10.20
N CYS A 240 9.76 -12.80 -9.41
CA CYS A 240 8.44 -12.47 -8.85
C CYS A 240 7.46 -12.11 -9.97
N GLU A 241 7.88 -11.24 -10.89
CA GLU A 241 7.05 -10.81 -12.01
C GLU A 241 6.76 -11.96 -12.99
N ASP A 242 7.74 -12.80 -13.30
CA ASP A 242 7.57 -13.97 -14.17
C ASP A 242 6.57 -14.96 -13.54
N ALA A 243 6.69 -15.23 -12.25
CA ALA A 243 5.76 -16.08 -11.51
C ALA A 243 4.33 -15.51 -11.43
N TYR A 244 4.20 -14.18 -11.34
CA TYR A 244 2.90 -13.53 -11.49
C TYR A 244 2.31 -13.79 -12.87
N GLN A 245 3.11 -13.63 -13.93
CA GLN A 245 2.66 -13.81 -15.32
C GLN A 245 2.37 -15.26 -15.68
N GLU A 246 3.00 -16.24 -15.02
CA GLU A 246 2.62 -17.67 -15.16
C GLU A 246 1.16 -17.90 -14.76
N VAL A 247 0.66 -17.20 -13.76
CA VAL A 247 -0.72 -17.33 -13.25
C VAL A 247 -1.67 -16.41 -14.02
N TRP A 248 -1.26 -15.17 -14.25
CA TRP A 248 -2.08 -14.17 -14.93
C TRP A 248 -1.21 -13.26 -15.81
N PRO A 249 -1.05 -13.59 -17.10
CA PRO A 249 -0.21 -12.82 -18.01
C PRO A 249 -0.57 -11.33 -18.04
N LEU A 250 0.44 -10.48 -18.01
CA LEU A 250 0.30 -9.05 -18.22
C LEU A 250 0.06 -8.77 -19.72
N ARG A 251 -0.66 -7.69 -20.01
CA ARG A 251 -0.92 -7.30 -21.41
C ARG A 251 0.32 -6.70 -22.06
N ASP A 252 0.43 -6.84 -23.37
CA ASP A 252 1.52 -6.22 -24.15
C ASP A 252 1.64 -4.72 -23.84
N GLY A 253 2.88 -4.23 -23.70
CA GLY A 253 3.18 -2.85 -23.38
C GLY A 253 3.04 -2.49 -21.89
N TYR A 254 2.89 -3.47 -20.99
CA TYR A 254 2.80 -3.25 -19.54
C TYR A 254 3.99 -2.47 -18.96
N GLU A 255 5.18 -2.60 -19.52
CA GLU A 255 6.38 -1.88 -19.08
C GLU A 255 6.17 -0.35 -19.10
N ARG A 256 5.52 0.16 -20.16
CA ARG A 256 5.21 1.59 -20.27
C ARG A 256 4.11 1.99 -19.28
N ARG A 257 3.10 1.16 -19.10
CA ARG A 257 2.02 1.41 -18.14
C ARG A 257 2.52 1.41 -16.70
N PHE A 258 3.49 0.57 -16.37
CA PHE A 258 4.13 0.58 -15.05
C PHE A 258 4.81 1.92 -14.73
N GLN A 259 5.38 2.63 -15.72
CA GLN A 259 5.92 3.97 -15.50
C GLN A 259 4.83 4.98 -15.14
N VAL A 260 3.63 4.86 -15.73
CA VAL A 260 2.48 5.70 -15.38
C VAL A 260 2.03 5.42 -13.94
N TYR A 261 1.94 4.15 -13.55
CA TYR A 261 1.55 3.76 -12.19
C TYR A 261 2.62 4.13 -11.15
N LYS A 262 3.90 3.98 -11.49
CA LYS A 262 5.02 4.41 -10.65
C LYS A 262 4.98 5.91 -10.37
N LEU A 263 4.61 6.72 -11.36
CA LEU A 263 4.52 8.17 -11.21
C LEU A 263 3.56 8.59 -10.08
N TYR A 264 2.45 7.87 -9.87
CA TYR A 264 1.55 8.13 -8.75
C TYR A 264 2.29 8.11 -7.41
N HIS A 265 3.08 7.07 -7.18
CA HIS A 265 3.86 6.92 -5.94
C HIS A 265 5.01 7.94 -5.86
N GLN A 266 5.68 8.25 -6.98
CA GLN A 266 6.71 9.29 -7.02
C GLN A 266 6.13 10.66 -6.63
N LEU A 267 4.95 11.03 -7.16
CA LEU A 267 4.27 12.29 -6.82
C LEU A 267 3.84 12.32 -5.36
N ASN A 268 3.37 11.18 -4.81
CA ASN A 268 3.06 11.09 -3.39
C ASN A 268 4.30 11.31 -2.51
N HIS A 269 5.43 10.70 -2.88
CA HIS A 269 6.69 10.91 -2.17
C HIS A 269 7.21 12.35 -2.30
N LEU A 270 7.02 12.99 -3.46
CA LEU A 270 7.32 14.42 -3.63
C LEU A 270 6.49 15.28 -2.68
N ASN A 271 5.20 15.01 -2.56
CA ASN A 271 4.29 15.74 -1.67
C ASN A 271 4.61 15.52 -0.18
N LEU A 272 5.05 14.30 0.21
CA LEU A 272 5.36 13.94 1.59
C LEU A 272 6.77 14.36 2.02
N PHE A 273 7.77 14.14 1.16
CA PHE A 273 9.18 14.21 1.54
C PHE A 273 9.97 15.30 0.79
N GLY A 274 9.31 16.03 -0.11
CA GLY A 274 9.84 17.24 -0.73
C GLY A 274 10.71 17.01 -1.96
N ARG A 275 11.44 18.06 -2.34
CA ARG A 275 12.05 18.26 -3.67
C ARG A 275 13.07 17.22 -4.12
N SER A 276 13.55 16.34 -3.27
CA SER A 276 14.44 15.24 -3.68
C SER A 276 13.79 14.31 -4.72
N TYR A 277 12.47 14.22 -4.75
CA TYR A 277 11.71 13.41 -5.72
C TYR A 277 11.31 14.17 -6.99
N TYR A 278 11.51 15.49 -7.03
CA TYR A 278 11.03 16.36 -8.12
C TYR A 278 11.61 15.98 -9.48
N GLY A 279 12.94 15.82 -9.58
CA GLY A 279 13.60 15.44 -10.83
C GLY A 279 13.10 14.11 -11.38
N GLY A 280 13.00 13.10 -10.51
CA GLY A 280 12.48 11.78 -10.90
C GLY A 280 11.03 11.79 -11.39
N CYS A 281 10.15 12.63 -10.80
CA CYS A 281 8.80 12.83 -11.31
C CYS A 281 8.82 13.44 -12.71
N LEU A 282 9.59 14.51 -12.91
CA LEU A 282 9.66 15.25 -14.16
C LEU A 282 10.24 14.38 -15.29
N ASP A 283 11.32 13.66 -15.01
CA ASP A 283 11.96 12.72 -15.96
C ASP A 283 10.97 11.61 -16.38
N THR A 284 10.22 11.06 -15.41
CA THR A 284 9.20 10.03 -15.69
C THR A 284 8.10 10.61 -16.59
N ILE A 285 7.59 11.81 -16.30
CA ILE A 285 6.57 12.44 -17.14
C ILE A 285 7.09 12.66 -18.56
N TYR A 286 8.27 13.26 -18.72
CA TYR A 286 8.85 13.54 -20.05
C TYR A 286 9.14 12.28 -20.87
N SER A 287 9.44 11.16 -20.22
CA SER A 287 9.60 9.87 -20.91
C SER A 287 8.29 9.29 -21.45
N LEU A 288 7.15 9.77 -20.96
CA LEU A 288 5.81 9.28 -21.30
C LEU A 288 5.09 10.15 -22.33
N ILE A 289 5.32 11.46 -22.33
CA ILE A 289 4.65 12.43 -23.23
C ILE A 289 5.46 12.74 -24.46
#